data_63ecd777f8bf81071fb6929ee5fe6b68
#
_entry.id   63ecd777f8bf81071fb6929ee5fe6b68
#
_cell.length_a   1.000
_cell.length_b   1.000
_cell.length_c   1.000
_cell.angle_alpha   90.00
_cell.angle_beta   90.00
_cell.angle_gamma   90.00
#
_symmetry.space_group_name_H-M   'P 1'
#
loop_
_entity.id
_entity.type
_entity.pdbx_description
1 polymer ?
#
loop_
_entity_poly.entity_id
_entity_poly.type
_entity_poly.pdbx_seq_one_letter_code
_entity_poly.pdbx_strand_id
1 'polypeptide(L)'
;MIISFRLSRPARAALICALALTGLPASPATATAADADAATPHLDAVERTLREVSPGLEGDVWERTAGNRLDAGADDPAGWLLQTPGCWGDAGCQDRVGTRRLLAKMTENIARATRTVDISSLAPFPDGAFQDAIVAGLKSSVASGHRLKVRVLVGAAPVYHMTVLPSKYRDDLRGKLGPAADAVTLNVASMTTSKTAFSWNHSKLLVVDGESAVTGGINDWKGDYLDTDHPVSDVDLALTGPAAGTAGRYLDRLWGWTCRNKANPASVWYAASGGSDCMATMERDTNPRTVPATGDVPVIAVGGLGVGMEDSDPASAWRPALPSTSDTRCVVGLHDNTNGDRAYDTVNPEESALRSLISSATRHIEISQQDLNATCPPLPRYDTRVYDALAAKLADGVKVRIVVSDPANRGAVGSGGYSQIKSLSEVSGVLRDRLARITGDETSAGAALCSNLQLATFRSSPSARWADGHPYAQHHKLVSVDGSAFYIGSKNLYPAWLQDFGYIVESPGAAQQLDTQLLSPQWTHSKETATVDYERGLCHI
;
A
#
# COMPACT_ATOMS: atom_id res chain seq x y z
N MET A 1 40.54 -18.05 54.68
CA MET A 1 41.03 -19.39 55.08
C MET A 1 41.27 -20.15 53.81
N ILE A 2 42.47 -20.28 53.47
CA ILE A 2 43.19 -20.90 52.37
C ILE A 2 42.90 -22.41 52.41
N ILE A 3 42.72 -23.07 51.26
CA ILE A 3 43.48 -24.27 50.91
C ILE A 3 43.26 -24.58 49.43
N SER A 4 44.37 -24.56 48.73
CA SER A 4 44.67 -25.01 47.38
C SER A 4 45.01 -26.50 47.42
N PHE A 5 44.68 -27.27 46.34
CA PHE A 5 45.53 -28.41 45.95
C PHE A 5 45.51 -28.65 44.45
N ARG A 6 46.71 -28.89 43.98
CA ARG A 6 47.20 -29.14 42.61
C ARG A 6 47.30 -30.61 42.24
N LEU A 7 47.53 -30.87 40.95
CA LEU A 7 48.30 -31.94 40.27
C LEU A 7 47.47 -33.13 39.83
N SER A 8 47.62 -33.78 38.67
CA SER A 8 48.78 -33.88 37.75
C SER A 8 48.34 -34.60 36.44
N ARG A 9 49.03 -34.28 35.35
CA ARG A 9 49.03 -35.07 34.08
C ARG A 9 49.84 -36.35 34.23
N PRO A 10 49.73 -37.32 33.26
CA PRO A 10 50.82 -37.51 32.35
C PRO A 10 50.45 -37.73 30.87
N ALA A 11 51.44 -37.44 30.03
CA ALA A 11 51.53 -37.57 28.60
C ALA A 11 51.95 -39.01 28.16
N ARG A 12 51.61 -39.38 26.92
CA ARG A 12 52.36 -40.30 26.02
C ARG A 12 51.99 -39.92 24.57
N ALA A 13 52.84 -39.42 23.86
CA ALA A 13 53.90 -39.72 22.91
C ALA A 13 53.43 -40.50 21.67
N ALA A 14 53.40 -39.81 20.57
CA ALA A 14 53.94 -39.96 19.20
C ALA A 14 53.77 -41.24 18.43
N LEU A 15 53.24 -41.11 17.20
CA LEU A 15 53.93 -41.71 16.02
C LEU A 15 53.61 -40.85 14.75
N ILE A 16 54.65 -40.36 14.13
CA ILE A 16 54.65 -39.62 12.87
C ILE A 16 54.63 -40.64 11.73
N CYS A 17 53.71 -40.50 10.78
CA CYS A 17 53.85 -41.04 9.43
C CYS A 17 53.66 -39.92 8.43
N ALA A 18 54.71 -39.46 7.85
CA ALA A 18 54.72 -38.50 6.75
C ALA A 18 54.41 -39.27 5.44
N LEU A 19 53.36 -38.85 4.76
CA LEU A 19 53.13 -39.15 3.35
C LEU A 19 53.06 -37.84 2.59
N ALA A 20 54.09 -37.56 1.83
CA ALA A 20 54.13 -36.49 0.86
C ALA A 20 53.14 -36.78 -0.28
N LEU A 21 52.16 -35.93 -0.46
CA LEU A 21 51.33 -35.86 -1.67
C LEU A 21 51.51 -34.47 -2.27
N THR A 22 52.07 -34.49 -3.45
CA THR A 22 52.37 -33.40 -4.36
C THR A 22 51.12 -32.55 -4.61
N GLY A 23 51.25 -31.24 -4.32
CA GLY A 23 50.23 -30.24 -4.58
C GLY A 23 50.01 -30.01 -6.06
N LEU A 24 48.76 -30.16 -6.50
CA LEU A 24 48.23 -29.51 -7.69
C LEU A 24 47.56 -28.19 -7.22
N PRO A 25 47.79 -27.06 -7.91
CA PRO A 25 47.13 -25.85 -7.57
C PRO A 25 45.61 -26.00 -7.84
N ALA A 26 44.78 -25.85 -6.81
CA ALA A 26 43.34 -25.68 -6.98
C ALA A 26 43.13 -24.38 -7.74
N SER A 27 42.66 -24.44 -8.96
CA SER A 27 42.09 -23.31 -9.66
C SER A 27 40.93 -22.74 -8.81
N PRO A 28 40.81 -21.42 -8.65
CA PRO A 28 39.63 -20.86 -8.06
C PRO A 28 38.45 -21.26 -8.95
N ALA A 29 37.50 -21.99 -8.36
CA ALA A 29 36.21 -22.20 -8.96
C ALA A 29 35.61 -20.81 -9.14
N THR A 30 35.59 -20.32 -10.37
CA THR A 30 34.68 -19.25 -10.75
C THR A 30 33.28 -19.77 -10.44
N ALA A 31 32.69 -19.26 -9.40
CA ALA A 31 31.25 -19.35 -9.19
C ALA A 31 30.62 -18.73 -10.45
N THR A 32 30.19 -19.55 -11.37
CA THR A 32 29.24 -19.15 -12.39
C THR A 32 27.98 -18.78 -11.61
N ALA A 33 27.69 -17.49 -11.58
CA ALA A 33 26.37 -17.00 -11.25
C ALA A 33 25.38 -17.54 -12.29
N ALA A 34 24.88 -18.73 -12.03
CA ALA A 34 23.63 -19.22 -12.57
C ALA A 34 22.62 -18.92 -11.46
N ASP A 35 22.26 -17.64 -11.30
CA ASP A 35 21.00 -17.30 -10.69
C ASP A 35 19.93 -17.86 -11.63
N ALA A 36 19.44 -19.05 -11.28
CA ALA A 36 18.16 -19.49 -11.72
C ALA A 36 17.20 -18.35 -11.36
N ASP A 37 16.50 -17.77 -12.37
CA ASP A 37 15.35 -16.89 -12.14
C ASP A 37 14.50 -17.54 -11.04
N ALA A 38 14.51 -16.96 -9.85
CA ALA A 38 13.69 -17.46 -8.76
C ALA A 38 12.25 -17.43 -9.27
N ALA A 39 11.58 -18.59 -9.31
CA ALA A 39 10.23 -18.68 -9.84
C ALA A 39 9.33 -17.69 -9.09
N THR A 40 8.64 -16.83 -9.83
CA THR A 40 7.74 -15.80 -9.31
C THR A 40 6.30 -16.09 -9.73
N PRO A 41 5.70 -17.22 -9.28
CA PRO A 41 4.43 -17.69 -9.80
C PRO A 41 3.27 -16.74 -9.54
N HIS A 42 3.32 -15.95 -8.47
CA HIS A 42 2.29 -14.98 -8.15
C HIS A 42 2.38 -13.78 -9.10
N LEU A 43 3.57 -13.22 -9.31
CA LEU A 43 3.76 -12.13 -10.28
C LEU A 43 3.46 -12.60 -11.72
N ASP A 44 3.80 -13.84 -12.07
CA ASP A 44 3.49 -14.42 -13.40
C ASP A 44 1.97 -14.50 -13.62
N ALA A 45 1.20 -14.88 -12.59
CA ALA A 45 -0.24 -14.91 -12.65
C ALA A 45 -0.84 -13.50 -12.79
N VAL A 46 -0.36 -12.55 -11.98
CA VAL A 46 -0.81 -11.15 -12.03
C VAL A 46 -0.47 -10.51 -13.37
N GLU A 47 0.75 -10.64 -13.85
CA GLU A 47 1.19 -10.06 -15.13
C GLU A 47 0.36 -10.58 -16.31
N ARG A 48 0.07 -11.88 -16.34
CA ARG A 48 -0.79 -12.48 -17.37
C ARG A 48 -2.17 -11.85 -17.36
N THR A 49 -2.75 -11.66 -16.16
CA THR A 49 -4.05 -10.99 -16.02
C THR A 49 -3.98 -9.54 -16.49
N LEU A 50 -2.94 -8.79 -16.12
CA LEU A 50 -2.77 -7.40 -16.52
C LEU A 50 -2.61 -7.23 -18.03
N ARG A 51 -1.86 -8.11 -18.69
CA ARG A 51 -1.73 -8.11 -20.15
C ARG A 51 -3.02 -8.46 -20.87
N GLU A 52 -3.90 -9.24 -20.24
CA GLU A 52 -5.23 -9.54 -20.79
C GLU A 52 -6.18 -8.35 -20.65
N VAL A 53 -6.24 -7.73 -19.47
CA VAL A 53 -7.27 -6.72 -19.15
C VAL A 53 -6.87 -5.30 -19.55
N SER A 54 -5.58 -4.95 -19.43
CA SER A 54 -5.10 -3.57 -19.58
C SER A 54 -3.76 -3.45 -20.33
N PRO A 55 -3.60 -4.07 -21.50
CA PRO A 55 -2.34 -4.03 -22.25
C PRO A 55 -1.95 -2.60 -22.69
N GLY A 56 -2.92 -1.72 -22.90
CA GLY A 56 -2.69 -0.35 -23.35
C GLY A 56 -2.11 0.59 -22.29
N LEU A 57 -2.06 0.17 -21.03
CA LEU A 57 -1.51 0.94 -19.92
C LEU A 57 -0.20 0.37 -19.35
N GLU A 58 0.34 -0.68 -19.99
CA GLU A 58 1.67 -1.22 -19.65
C GLU A 58 2.75 -0.15 -19.85
N GLY A 59 3.63 -0.01 -18.89
CA GLY A 59 4.67 1.00 -18.87
C GLY A 59 4.26 2.36 -18.28
N ASP A 60 2.96 2.69 -18.20
CA ASP A 60 2.47 3.96 -17.67
C ASP A 60 1.73 3.83 -16.33
N VAL A 61 0.77 2.90 -16.26
CA VAL A 61 -0.08 2.69 -15.06
C VAL A 61 0.28 1.41 -14.36
N TRP A 62 0.74 0.41 -15.11
CA TRP A 62 1.27 -0.81 -14.53
C TRP A 62 2.51 -1.28 -15.30
N GLU A 63 3.42 -1.94 -14.61
CA GLU A 63 4.62 -2.52 -15.20
C GLU A 63 5.23 -3.56 -14.27
N ARG A 64 5.67 -4.70 -14.81
CA ARG A 64 6.54 -5.63 -14.11
C ARG A 64 7.98 -5.24 -14.35
N THR A 65 8.74 -5.06 -13.28
CA THR A 65 10.15 -4.70 -13.32
C THR A 65 10.98 -5.65 -12.46
N ALA A 66 12.19 -5.90 -12.89
CA ALA A 66 13.25 -6.51 -12.09
C ALA A 66 14.25 -5.43 -11.66
N GLY A 67 15.17 -5.78 -10.77
CA GLY A 67 16.25 -4.87 -10.40
C GLY A 67 15.87 -3.83 -9.36
N ASN A 68 14.78 -4.02 -8.62
CA ASN A 68 14.39 -3.15 -7.53
C ASN A 68 15.05 -3.58 -6.22
N ARG A 69 15.13 -2.65 -5.28
CA ARG A 69 15.52 -2.90 -3.90
C ARG A 69 14.48 -2.28 -2.96
N LEU A 70 14.05 -3.04 -1.97
CA LEU A 70 13.33 -2.47 -0.84
C LEU A 70 14.30 -1.57 -0.05
N ASP A 71 13.95 -0.30 0.12
CA ASP A 71 14.87 0.72 0.65
C ASP A 71 14.96 0.67 2.18
N ALA A 72 15.59 -0.39 2.66
CA ALA A 72 15.93 -0.58 4.07
C ALA A 72 17.09 0.33 4.49
N GLY A 73 17.13 0.71 5.75
CA GLY A 73 18.30 1.38 6.33
C GLY A 73 19.49 0.41 6.47
N ALA A 74 20.69 0.94 6.62
CA ALA A 74 21.90 0.13 6.78
C ALA A 74 21.85 -0.79 8.02
N ASP A 75 21.19 -0.32 9.09
CA ASP A 75 21.13 -1.00 10.38
C ASP A 75 19.77 -1.68 10.64
N ASP A 76 18.81 -1.60 9.70
CA ASP A 76 17.47 -2.19 9.83
C ASP A 76 17.03 -2.80 8.51
N PRO A 77 17.24 -4.12 8.30
CA PRO A 77 16.86 -4.81 7.07
C PRO A 77 15.36 -4.73 6.73
N ALA A 78 14.50 -4.49 7.73
CA ALA A 78 13.06 -4.30 7.55
C ALA A 78 12.65 -2.81 7.48
N GLY A 79 13.61 -1.89 7.43
CA GLY A 79 13.39 -0.44 7.42
C GLY A 79 12.65 0.10 6.20
N TRP A 80 12.45 -0.73 5.18
CA TRP A 80 11.60 -0.46 4.02
C TRP A 80 10.10 -0.49 4.36
N LEU A 81 9.71 -1.21 5.43
CA LEU A 81 8.33 -1.31 5.91
C LEU A 81 8.07 -0.18 6.90
N LEU A 82 7.30 0.80 6.46
CA LEU A 82 7.01 2.01 7.22
C LEU A 82 5.63 1.89 7.84
N GLN A 83 5.56 1.92 9.16
CA GLN A 83 4.31 1.73 9.90
C GLN A 83 3.95 2.97 10.71
N THR A 84 2.68 3.24 10.85
CA THR A 84 2.11 4.16 11.83
C THR A 84 1.16 3.41 12.75
N PRO A 85 1.13 3.67 14.05
CA PRO A 85 2.17 4.32 14.85
C PRO A 85 3.40 3.43 15.09
N GLY A 86 3.30 2.11 14.80
CA GLY A 86 4.35 1.12 15.01
C GLY A 86 4.56 0.74 16.48
N CYS A 87 3.50 0.77 17.28
CA CYS A 87 3.52 0.46 18.71
C CYS A 87 2.76 -0.84 18.98
N TRP A 88 3.41 -1.97 18.82
CA TRP A 88 2.81 -3.25 19.14
C TRP A 88 2.92 -3.57 20.63
N GLY A 89 1.79 -3.94 21.25
CA GLY A 89 1.71 -4.31 22.67
C GLY A 89 1.50 -3.15 23.64
N ASP A 90 1.55 -1.89 23.17
CA ASP A 90 1.40 -0.68 23.99
C ASP A 90 0.15 0.13 23.57
N ALA A 91 -0.85 0.16 24.42
CA ALA A 91 -2.07 0.94 24.22
C ALA A 91 -1.85 2.46 24.42
N GLY A 92 -0.76 2.87 25.05
CA GLY A 92 -0.42 4.29 25.25
C GLY A 92 0.31 4.89 24.06
N CYS A 93 1.11 4.10 23.39
CA CYS A 93 1.85 4.42 22.17
C CYS A 93 2.51 5.83 22.17
N GLN A 94 3.14 6.19 23.27
CA GLN A 94 3.73 7.52 23.42
C GLN A 94 4.92 7.74 22.48
N ASP A 95 5.69 6.68 22.24
CA ASP A 95 6.94 6.79 21.46
C ASP A 95 6.74 6.90 19.96
N ARG A 96 5.67 6.33 19.37
CA ARG A 96 5.35 6.35 17.94
C ARG A 96 6.57 6.11 17.04
N VAL A 97 7.33 5.07 17.37
CA VAL A 97 8.60 4.74 16.71
C VAL A 97 8.44 4.61 15.20
N GLY A 98 7.35 3.96 14.76
CA GLY A 98 7.05 3.79 13.34
C GLY A 98 6.83 5.13 12.63
N THR A 99 5.98 6.01 13.20
CA THR A 99 5.72 7.34 12.59
C THR A 99 7.00 8.18 12.51
N ARG A 100 7.86 8.15 13.54
CA ARG A 100 9.15 8.85 13.48
C ARG A 100 10.06 8.29 12.38
N ARG A 101 10.06 6.97 12.18
CA ARG A 101 10.81 6.32 11.10
C ARG A 101 10.30 6.76 9.73
N LEU A 102 8.98 6.82 9.53
CA LEU A 102 8.37 7.34 8.30
C LEU A 102 8.82 8.78 8.01
N LEU A 103 8.70 9.69 8.98
CA LEU A 103 9.11 11.09 8.81
C LEU A 103 10.61 11.22 8.47
N ALA A 104 11.45 10.40 9.10
CA ALA A 104 12.89 10.36 8.79
C ALA A 104 13.14 9.86 7.36
N LYS A 105 12.45 8.79 6.93
CA LYS A 105 12.55 8.25 5.57
C LYS A 105 12.08 9.25 4.51
N MET A 106 10.97 9.95 4.74
CA MET A 106 10.50 11.01 3.85
C MET A 106 11.55 12.12 3.71
N THR A 107 12.09 12.60 4.84
CA THR A 107 13.15 13.62 4.84
C THR A 107 14.39 13.15 4.08
N GLU A 108 14.85 11.93 4.36
CA GLU A 108 16.03 11.33 3.73
C GLU A 108 15.86 11.19 2.21
N ASN A 109 14.72 10.66 1.76
CA ASN A 109 14.46 10.48 0.33
C ASN A 109 14.44 11.83 -0.40
N ILE A 110 13.72 12.82 0.14
CA ILE A 110 13.64 14.15 -0.47
C ILE A 110 15.00 14.86 -0.44
N ALA A 111 15.80 14.67 0.60
CA ALA A 111 17.15 15.26 0.70
C ALA A 111 18.11 14.76 -0.40
N ARG A 112 17.87 13.56 -0.93
CA ARG A 112 18.65 12.99 -2.05
C ARG A 112 18.19 13.49 -3.42
N ALA A 113 17.07 14.22 -3.50
CA ALA A 113 16.56 14.73 -4.77
C ALA A 113 17.60 15.60 -5.47
N THR A 114 17.82 15.36 -6.74
CA THR A 114 18.69 16.17 -7.60
C THR A 114 17.92 17.00 -8.62
N ARG A 115 16.65 16.62 -8.90
CA ARG A 115 15.83 17.22 -9.97
C ARG A 115 14.36 17.35 -9.60
N THR A 116 13.74 16.28 -9.13
CA THR A 116 12.27 16.21 -9.01
C THR A 116 11.83 15.59 -7.69
N VAL A 117 10.75 16.14 -7.13
CA VAL A 117 9.99 15.55 -6.02
C VAL A 117 8.51 15.61 -6.38
N ASP A 118 7.86 14.46 -6.35
CA ASP A 118 6.45 14.31 -6.71
C ASP A 118 5.68 13.68 -5.56
N ILE A 119 4.68 14.39 -5.05
CA ILE A 119 3.92 13.99 -3.87
C ILE A 119 2.45 13.89 -4.25
N SER A 120 1.85 12.76 -3.90
CA SER A 120 0.42 12.51 -4.06
C SER A 120 -0.18 12.06 -2.74
N SER A 121 -1.36 12.54 -2.40
CA SER A 121 -2.10 12.15 -1.20
C SER A 121 -3.60 12.37 -1.37
N LEU A 122 -4.39 11.99 -0.36
CA LEU A 122 -5.78 12.42 -0.22
C LEU A 122 -5.82 13.77 0.54
N ALA A 123 -6.79 14.62 0.22
CA ALA A 123 -6.99 15.88 0.94
C ALA A 123 -7.37 15.64 2.43
N PRO A 124 -6.87 16.48 3.34
CA PRO A 124 -6.10 17.72 3.13
C PRO A 124 -4.65 17.47 2.68
N PHE A 125 -3.93 18.53 2.32
CA PHE A 125 -2.50 18.46 2.04
C PHE A 125 -1.70 17.96 3.25
N PRO A 126 -0.51 17.32 3.02
CA PRO A 126 0.39 16.95 4.12
C PRO A 126 0.62 18.11 5.08
N ASP A 127 0.43 17.89 6.38
CA ASP A 127 0.50 18.95 7.39
C ASP A 127 1.34 18.56 8.61
N GLY A 128 1.56 19.49 9.54
CA GLY A 128 2.34 19.26 10.75
C GLY A 128 3.75 18.75 10.43
N ALA A 129 4.20 17.72 11.15
CA ALA A 129 5.53 17.16 10.96
C ALA A 129 5.73 16.48 9.60
N PHE A 130 4.67 16.05 8.90
CA PHE A 130 4.78 15.56 7.51
C PHE A 130 5.21 16.70 6.57
N GLN A 131 4.56 17.85 6.65
CA GLN A 131 5.00 19.03 5.90
C GLN A 131 6.41 19.48 6.30
N ASP A 132 6.75 19.41 7.59
CA ASP A 132 8.08 19.79 8.08
C ASP A 132 9.17 18.83 7.56
N ALA A 133 8.87 17.53 7.43
CA ALA A 133 9.76 16.54 6.81
C ALA A 133 10.01 16.87 5.31
N ILE A 134 8.96 17.22 4.58
CA ILE A 134 9.06 17.68 3.18
C ILE A 134 9.97 18.92 3.09
N VAL A 135 9.71 19.93 3.93
CA VAL A 135 10.51 21.17 3.95
C VAL A 135 11.97 20.89 4.29
N ALA A 136 12.23 20.04 5.29
CA ALA A 136 13.59 19.69 5.70
C ALA A 136 14.37 19.00 4.59
N GLY A 137 13.75 18.03 3.91
CA GLY A 137 14.33 17.35 2.76
C GLY A 137 14.64 18.29 1.60
N LEU A 138 13.69 19.14 1.21
CA LEU A 138 13.87 20.12 0.15
C LEU A 138 14.99 21.11 0.47
N LYS A 139 15.06 21.65 1.70
CA LYS A 139 16.14 22.53 2.13
C LYS A 139 17.51 21.84 2.06
N SER A 140 17.59 20.59 2.47
CA SER A 140 18.83 19.80 2.43
C SER A 140 19.34 19.63 0.99
N SER A 141 18.44 19.24 0.08
CA SER A 141 18.78 19.11 -1.34
C SER A 141 19.24 20.44 -1.95
N VAL A 142 18.50 21.53 -1.69
CA VAL A 142 18.88 22.87 -2.19
C VAL A 142 20.21 23.33 -1.62
N ALA A 143 20.49 23.05 -0.34
CA ALA A 143 21.79 23.36 0.28
C ALA A 143 22.95 22.59 -0.37
N SER A 144 22.67 21.44 -0.97
CA SER A 144 23.64 20.68 -1.80
C SER A 144 23.80 21.24 -3.22
N GLY A 145 23.16 22.36 -3.55
CA GLY A 145 23.26 23.06 -4.82
C GLY A 145 22.23 22.65 -5.88
N HIS A 146 21.24 21.83 -5.54
CA HIS A 146 20.24 21.38 -6.50
C HIS A 146 19.11 22.40 -6.71
N ARG A 147 18.54 22.39 -7.90
CA ARG A 147 17.31 23.10 -8.24
C ARG A 147 16.23 22.08 -8.53
N LEU A 148 15.10 22.19 -7.82
CA LEU A 148 14.09 21.16 -7.81
C LEU A 148 12.80 21.60 -8.51
N LYS A 149 12.18 20.66 -9.23
CA LYS A 149 10.78 20.70 -9.63
C LYS A 149 9.97 19.86 -8.65
N VAL A 150 8.98 20.48 -8.03
CA VAL A 150 8.15 19.83 -6.99
C VAL A 150 6.69 19.91 -7.39
N ARG A 151 6.00 18.78 -7.38
CA ARG A 151 4.55 18.71 -7.54
C ARG A 151 3.92 18.14 -6.28
N VAL A 152 2.80 18.74 -5.84
CA VAL A 152 1.98 18.21 -4.74
C VAL A 152 0.53 18.13 -5.20
N LEU A 153 0.01 16.93 -5.35
CA LEU A 153 -1.34 16.65 -5.83
C LEU A 153 -2.15 15.95 -4.72
N VAL A 154 -3.32 16.48 -4.40
CA VAL A 154 -4.25 15.78 -3.53
C VAL A 154 -5.57 15.50 -4.23
N GLY A 155 -6.19 14.38 -3.88
CA GLY A 155 -7.58 14.11 -4.25
C GLY A 155 -8.51 14.80 -3.29
N ALA A 156 -9.52 15.50 -3.79
CA ALA A 156 -10.52 16.13 -2.96
C ALA A 156 -11.91 15.56 -3.28
N ALA A 157 -12.50 14.89 -2.31
CA ALA A 157 -13.92 14.55 -2.42
C ALA A 157 -14.75 15.82 -2.66
N PRO A 158 -15.84 15.76 -3.44
CA PRO A 158 -16.61 16.94 -3.82
C PRO A 158 -17.02 17.85 -2.67
N VAL A 159 -17.30 17.27 -1.51
CA VAL A 159 -17.68 18.00 -0.28
C VAL A 159 -16.51 18.72 0.39
N TYR A 160 -15.27 18.30 0.15
CA TYR A 160 -14.06 18.89 0.74
C TYR A 160 -13.32 19.83 -0.22
N HIS A 161 -13.69 19.85 -1.49
CA HIS A 161 -12.98 20.63 -2.50
C HIS A 161 -12.89 22.14 -2.16
N MET A 162 -13.89 22.68 -1.49
CA MET A 162 -13.92 24.09 -1.08
C MET A 162 -12.98 24.43 0.09
N THR A 163 -12.49 23.45 0.83
CA THR A 163 -11.60 23.65 1.98
C THR A 163 -10.13 23.39 1.66
N VAL A 164 -9.86 22.81 0.49
CA VAL A 164 -8.50 22.46 0.03
C VAL A 164 -8.00 23.56 -0.88
N LEU A 165 -7.13 24.43 -0.36
CA LEU A 165 -6.64 25.63 -1.06
C LEU A 165 -5.18 25.46 -1.51
N PRO A 166 -4.94 25.05 -2.77
CA PRO A 166 -3.58 24.87 -3.29
C PRO A 166 -2.71 26.12 -3.19
N SER A 167 -3.29 27.32 -3.39
CA SER A 167 -2.55 28.58 -3.24
C SER A 167 -2.05 28.81 -1.82
N LYS A 168 -2.90 28.53 -0.83
CA LYS A 168 -2.51 28.65 0.59
C LYS A 168 -1.39 27.67 0.93
N TYR A 169 -1.53 26.39 0.54
CA TYR A 169 -0.51 25.39 0.79
C TYR A 169 0.83 25.73 0.12
N ARG A 170 0.79 26.18 -1.15
CA ARG A 170 1.97 26.67 -1.88
C ARG A 170 2.67 27.80 -1.10
N ASP A 171 1.91 28.79 -0.63
CA ASP A 171 2.46 29.95 0.04
C ASP A 171 3.03 29.59 1.41
N ASP A 172 2.35 28.72 2.16
CA ASP A 172 2.84 28.18 3.44
C ASP A 172 4.16 27.40 3.24
N LEU A 173 4.20 26.52 2.23
CA LEU A 173 5.39 25.72 1.92
C LEU A 173 6.57 26.63 1.49
N ARG A 174 6.33 27.62 0.62
CA ARG A 174 7.35 28.60 0.21
C ARG A 174 7.83 29.45 1.40
N GLY A 175 6.93 29.87 2.27
CA GLY A 175 7.26 30.58 3.50
C GLY A 175 8.19 29.78 4.40
N LYS A 176 7.89 28.49 4.61
CA LYS A 176 8.72 27.58 5.39
C LYS A 176 10.09 27.30 4.73
N LEU A 177 10.15 27.24 3.38
CA LEU A 177 11.42 27.09 2.65
C LEU A 177 12.32 28.30 2.81
N GLY A 178 11.77 29.50 2.95
CA GLY A 178 12.53 30.75 3.04
C GLY A 178 13.40 30.96 1.79
N PRO A 179 14.70 31.29 1.92
CA PRO A 179 15.60 31.51 0.77
C PRO A 179 15.71 30.31 -0.18
N ALA A 180 15.55 29.07 0.30
CA ALA A 180 15.58 27.88 -0.54
C ALA A 180 14.43 27.84 -1.58
N ALA A 181 13.35 28.60 -1.34
CA ALA A 181 12.21 28.68 -2.25
C ALA A 181 12.56 29.17 -3.67
N ASP A 182 13.67 29.92 -3.85
CA ASP A 182 14.12 30.42 -5.14
C ASP A 182 14.75 29.31 -6.03
N ALA A 183 15.14 28.20 -5.41
CA ALA A 183 15.64 27.02 -6.12
C ALA A 183 14.55 25.94 -6.32
N VAL A 184 13.29 26.20 -5.91
CA VAL A 184 12.18 25.24 -6.00
C VAL A 184 11.08 25.80 -6.90
N THR A 185 10.84 25.14 -8.03
CA THR A 185 9.66 25.37 -8.86
C THR A 185 8.54 24.46 -8.34
N LEU A 186 7.43 25.05 -7.91
CA LEU A 186 6.37 24.34 -7.20
C LEU A 186 5.04 24.41 -7.94
N ASN A 187 4.42 23.27 -8.19
CA ASN A 187 3.03 23.13 -8.59
C ASN A 187 2.24 22.41 -7.50
N VAL A 188 1.09 22.95 -7.16
CA VAL A 188 0.18 22.40 -6.15
C VAL A 188 -1.22 22.31 -6.73
N ALA A 189 -1.88 21.18 -6.58
CA ALA A 189 -3.26 21.02 -7.06
C ALA A 189 -4.09 20.10 -6.19
N SER A 190 -5.42 20.29 -6.29
CA SER A 190 -6.40 19.29 -5.87
C SER A 190 -7.24 18.88 -7.06
N MET A 191 -7.66 17.60 -7.12
CA MET A 191 -8.42 17.06 -8.24
C MET A 191 -9.60 16.19 -7.82
N THR A 192 -10.68 16.29 -8.62
CA THR A 192 -11.85 15.40 -8.61
C THR A 192 -12.17 15.07 -10.05
N THR A 193 -12.07 13.82 -10.46
CA THR A 193 -12.30 13.42 -11.86
C THR A 193 -13.78 13.23 -12.16
N SER A 194 -14.55 12.72 -11.21
CA SER A 194 -16.00 12.58 -11.36
C SER A 194 -16.72 12.79 -10.02
N LYS A 195 -17.61 13.79 -9.99
CA LYS A 195 -18.49 14.04 -8.84
C LYS A 195 -19.62 13.03 -8.73
N THR A 196 -20.17 12.62 -9.86
CA THR A 196 -21.31 11.71 -9.92
C THR A 196 -20.94 10.27 -9.65
N ALA A 197 -19.71 9.87 -10.01
CA ALA A 197 -19.16 8.55 -9.72
C ALA A 197 -18.29 8.52 -8.45
N PHE A 198 -18.15 9.62 -7.71
CA PHE A 198 -17.32 9.69 -6.51
C PHE A 198 -15.86 9.26 -6.80
N SER A 199 -15.23 9.88 -7.83
CA SER A 199 -13.88 9.56 -8.26
C SER A 199 -12.94 10.76 -8.08
N TRP A 200 -11.85 10.56 -7.35
CA TRP A 200 -10.78 11.53 -7.08
C TRP A 200 -9.48 10.79 -6.77
N ASN A 201 -8.35 11.49 -6.82
CA ASN A 201 -7.07 10.90 -6.47
C ASN A 201 -7.04 10.40 -5.02
N HIS A 202 -6.65 9.16 -4.85
CA HIS A 202 -6.51 8.50 -3.55
C HIS A 202 -5.13 7.85 -3.39
N SER A 203 -4.26 7.94 -4.43
CA SER A 203 -2.89 7.44 -4.32
C SER A 203 -2.09 8.21 -3.27
N LYS A 204 -1.22 7.52 -2.54
CA LYS A 204 -0.28 8.09 -1.60
C LYS A 204 1.11 7.72 -2.11
N LEU A 205 1.79 8.72 -2.64
CA LEU A 205 3.08 8.55 -3.30
C LEU A 205 4.03 9.68 -2.94
N LEU A 206 5.26 9.33 -2.62
CA LEU A 206 6.41 10.21 -2.66
C LEU A 206 7.39 9.60 -3.66
N VAL A 207 7.59 10.26 -4.80
CA VAL A 207 8.55 9.82 -5.83
C VAL A 207 9.64 10.86 -5.96
N VAL A 208 10.90 10.44 -5.90
CA VAL A 208 12.06 11.31 -6.00
C VAL A 208 12.89 10.89 -7.21
N ASP A 209 13.13 11.83 -8.11
CA ASP A 209 13.88 11.68 -9.36
C ASP A 209 13.40 10.53 -10.28
N GLY A 210 12.25 9.90 -9.98
CA GLY A 210 11.79 8.67 -10.60
C GLY A 210 12.63 7.44 -10.22
N GLU A 211 13.48 7.53 -9.21
CA GLU A 211 14.45 6.51 -8.81
C GLU A 211 14.15 5.89 -7.44
N SER A 212 13.45 6.61 -6.56
CA SER A 212 12.94 6.10 -5.30
C SER A 212 11.46 6.45 -5.11
N ALA A 213 10.74 5.57 -4.42
CA ALA A 213 9.34 5.77 -4.10
C ALA A 213 8.98 5.27 -2.71
N VAL A 214 8.04 5.97 -2.07
CA VAL A 214 7.30 5.53 -0.89
C VAL A 214 5.83 5.50 -1.26
N THR A 215 5.12 4.41 -0.94
CA THR A 215 3.68 4.29 -1.19
C THR A 215 3.01 3.34 -0.22
N GLY A 216 1.73 3.58 0.03
CA GLY A 216 0.88 2.72 0.86
C GLY A 216 -0.44 3.38 1.22
N GLY A 217 -0.86 3.25 2.46
CA GLY A 217 -2.13 3.76 2.97
C GLY A 217 -2.07 5.12 3.64
N ILE A 218 -0.88 5.59 4.03
CA ILE A 218 -0.70 6.74 4.94
C ILE A 218 -0.99 8.06 4.21
N ASN A 219 -1.91 8.86 4.77
CA ASN A 219 -2.37 10.12 4.15
C ASN A 219 -1.53 11.36 4.50
N ASP A 220 -0.50 11.24 5.32
CA ASP A 220 0.33 12.36 5.81
C ASP A 220 -0.43 13.43 6.61
N TRP A 221 -1.46 13.04 7.37
CA TRP A 221 -2.27 13.93 8.19
C TRP A 221 -1.85 13.86 9.66
N LYS A 222 -1.46 14.99 10.22
CA LYS A 222 -1.06 15.07 11.63
C LYS A 222 -2.18 14.65 12.58
N GLY A 223 -3.43 14.99 12.27
CA GLY A 223 -4.59 14.71 13.11
C GLY A 223 -4.85 13.22 13.32
N ASP A 224 -4.54 12.38 12.33
CA ASP A 224 -4.80 10.95 12.38
C ASP A 224 -3.58 10.14 12.86
N TYR A 225 -2.36 10.63 12.59
CA TYR A 225 -1.14 9.86 12.82
C TYR A 225 -0.18 10.45 13.88
N LEU A 226 -0.34 11.74 14.24
CA LEU A 226 0.60 12.46 15.10
C LEU A 226 -0.06 13.13 16.30
N ASP A 227 -0.98 14.07 16.07
CA ASP A 227 -1.56 14.95 17.10
C ASP A 227 -2.83 14.32 17.73
N THR A 228 -2.74 13.04 18.15
CA THR A 228 -3.85 12.28 18.72
C THR A 228 -3.35 11.23 19.71
N ASP A 229 -4.12 10.90 20.74
CA ASP A 229 -3.79 9.80 21.68
C ASP A 229 -4.27 8.42 21.20
N HIS A 230 -4.95 8.39 20.03
CA HIS A 230 -5.46 7.18 19.39
C HIS A 230 -5.08 7.13 17.90
N PRO A 231 -3.78 7.05 17.58
CA PRO A 231 -3.30 7.13 16.20
C PRO A 231 -3.81 5.97 15.35
N VAL A 232 -4.05 6.26 14.08
CA VAL A 232 -4.46 5.26 13.08
C VAL A 232 -3.29 4.35 12.75
N SER A 233 -3.55 3.04 12.70
CA SER A 233 -2.57 2.08 12.19
C SER A 233 -2.61 2.04 10.68
N ASP A 234 -1.45 2.26 10.05
CA ASP A 234 -1.32 2.23 8.60
C ASP A 234 0.08 1.78 8.17
N VAL A 235 0.26 1.50 6.88
CA VAL A 235 1.51 0.95 6.35
C VAL A 235 1.83 1.48 4.96
N ASP A 236 3.10 1.86 4.78
CA ASP A 236 3.72 2.16 3.50
C ASP A 236 4.95 1.27 3.28
N LEU A 237 5.40 1.18 2.03
CA LEU A 237 6.69 0.61 1.68
C LEU A 237 7.57 1.63 0.97
N ALA A 238 8.89 1.49 1.16
CA ALA A 238 9.90 2.28 0.47
C ALA A 238 10.72 1.37 -0.45
N LEU A 239 10.92 1.80 -1.71
CA LEU A 239 11.76 1.10 -2.66
C LEU A 239 12.59 2.04 -3.54
N THR A 240 13.62 1.50 -4.17
CA THR A 240 14.42 2.14 -5.20
C THR A 240 14.51 1.23 -6.44
N GLY A 241 14.72 1.84 -7.61
CA GLY A 241 14.90 1.12 -8.86
C GLY A 241 13.78 1.35 -9.87
N PRO A 242 13.67 0.48 -10.90
CA PRO A 242 12.78 0.68 -12.05
C PRO A 242 11.30 0.88 -11.69
N ALA A 243 10.78 0.22 -10.66
CA ALA A 243 9.40 0.35 -10.22
C ALA A 243 9.05 1.78 -9.74
N ALA A 244 10.01 2.54 -9.20
CA ALA A 244 9.82 3.95 -8.86
C ALA A 244 9.58 4.80 -10.12
N GLY A 245 10.20 4.43 -11.25
CA GLY A 245 9.95 5.08 -12.55
C GLY A 245 8.50 4.91 -13.01
N THR A 246 7.91 3.75 -12.81
CA THR A 246 6.50 3.50 -13.13
C THR A 246 5.58 4.36 -12.26
N ALA A 247 5.86 4.50 -10.95
CA ALA A 247 5.12 5.42 -10.09
C ALA A 247 5.18 6.87 -10.59
N GLY A 248 6.35 7.33 -11.05
CA GLY A 248 6.51 8.66 -11.66
C GLY A 248 5.68 8.82 -12.94
N ARG A 249 5.62 7.79 -13.82
CA ARG A 249 4.78 7.81 -15.04
C ARG A 249 3.29 7.83 -14.69
N TYR A 250 2.88 7.06 -13.69
CA TYR A 250 1.52 7.12 -13.16
C TYR A 250 1.15 8.54 -12.70
N LEU A 251 2.01 9.20 -11.93
CA LEU A 251 1.77 10.58 -11.50
C LEU A 251 1.75 11.56 -12.69
N ASP A 252 2.53 11.34 -13.74
CA ASP A 252 2.45 12.12 -14.97
C ASP A 252 1.07 12.00 -15.65
N ARG A 253 0.43 10.84 -15.60
CA ARG A 253 -0.96 10.67 -16.07
C ARG A 253 -1.93 11.56 -15.27
N LEU A 254 -1.83 11.54 -13.94
CA LEU A 254 -2.68 12.37 -13.07
C LEU A 254 -2.45 13.86 -13.31
N TRP A 255 -1.19 14.28 -13.39
CA TRP A 255 -0.83 15.67 -13.63
C TRP A 255 -1.17 16.13 -15.06
N GLY A 256 -1.03 15.26 -16.06
CA GLY A 256 -1.48 15.54 -17.44
C GLY A 256 -2.97 15.88 -17.47
N TRP A 257 -3.81 15.07 -16.80
CA TRP A 257 -5.24 15.35 -16.66
C TRP A 257 -5.48 16.66 -15.88
N THR A 258 -4.81 16.85 -14.75
CA THR A 258 -4.91 18.03 -13.90
C THR A 258 -4.59 19.31 -14.69
N CYS A 259 -3.50 19.32 -15.46
CA CYS A 259 -3.10 20.47 -16.25
C CYS A 259 -4.10 20.79 -17.38
N ARG A 260 -4.66 19.77 -18.03
CA ARG A 260 -5.73 19.98 -19.05
C ARG A 260 -7.00 20.57 -18.44
N ASN A 261 -7.30 20.25 -17.18
CA ASN A 261 -8.54 20.64 -16.50
C ASN A 261 -8.37 21.81 -15.51
N LYS A 262 -7.19 22.42 -15.39
CA LYS A 262 -6.90 23.49 -14.42
C LYS A 262 -7.79 24.74 -14.55
N ALA A 263 -8.41 24.95 -15.70
CA ALA A 263 -9.38 26.03 -15.89
C ALA A 263 -10.80 25.69 -15.41
N ASN A 264 -11.06 24.44 -15.02
CA ASN A 264 -12.36 23.99 -14.52
C ASN A 264 -12.33 23.87 -12.97
N PRO A 265 -12.77 24.92 -12.24
CA PRO A 265 -12.70 24.91 -10.77
C PRO A 265 -13.67 23.88 -10.12
N ALA A 266 -14.55 23.28 -10.91
CA ALA A 266 -15.39 22.18 -10.44
C ALA A 266 -14.62 20.84 -10.32
N SER A 267 -13.49 20.74 -11.02
CA SER A 267 -12.69 19.51 -11.08
C SER A 267 -11.27 19.69 -10.54
N VAL A 268 -10.68 20.87 -10.74
CA VAL A 268 -9.28 21.15 -10.36
C VAL A 268 -9.16 22.51 -9.71
N TRP A 269 -8.45 22.57 -8.57
CA TRP A 269 -7.89 23.79 -8.05
C TRP A 269 -6.37 23.70 -8.16
N TYR A 270 -5.74 24.79 -8.64
CA TYR A 270 -4.34 24.78 -9.03
C TYR A 270 -3.63 26.06 -8.61
N ALA A 271 -2.38 25.93 -8.20
CA ALA A 271 -1.48 27.05 -7.92
C ALA A 271 -0.04 26.68 -8.29
N ALA A 272 0.68 27.63 -8.89
CA ALA A 272 2.09 27.47 -9.23
C ALA A 272 2.94 28.57 -8.61
N SER A 273 4.23 28.34 -8.43
CA SER A 273 5.19 29.35 -8.00
C SER A 273 5.70 30.17 -9.20
N GLY A 274 5.82 31.48 -9.01
CA GLY A 274 6.54 32.36 -9.95
C GLY A 274 6.04 32.40 -11.39
N GLY A 275 4.73 32.09 -11.62
CA GLY A 275 4.16 32.06 -12.98
C GLY A 275 4.65 30.89 -13.83
N SER A 276 5.19 29.84 -13.20
CA SER A 276 5.59 28.63 -13.92
C SER A 276 4.41 27.94 -14.58
N ASP A 277 4.66 27.30 -15.72
CA ASP A 277 3.69 26.47 -16.40
C ASP A 277 3.27 25.25 -15.55
N CYS A 278 2.11 24.69 -15.87
CA CYS A 278 1.67 23.46 -15.25
C CYS A 278 2.56 22.30 -15.70
N MET A 279 3.24 21.67 -14.76
CA MET A 279 4.15 20.55 -15.00
C MET A 279 3.34 19.27 -15.21
N ALA A 280 2.84 19.06 -16.42
CA ALA A 280 2.06 17.87 -16.79
C ALA A 280 2.90 16.60 -16.72
N THR A 281 4.19 16.71 -17.05
CA THR A 281 5.17 15.64 -16.91
C THR A 281 6.39 16.17 -16.17
N MET A 282 7.01 15.32 -15.36
CA MET A 282 8.36 15.61 -14.88
C MET A 282 9.33 15.34 -16.02
N GLU A 283 10.31 16.24 -16.21
CA GLU A 283 11.24 16.16 -17.35
C GLU A 283 11.78 14.75 -17.52
N ARG A 284 11.35 14.18 -18.61
CA ARG A 284 11.99 13.05 -19.23
C ARG A 284 12.53 13.56 -20.53
N ASP A 285 13.82 13.42 -20.74
CA ASP A 285 14.40 13.57 -22.06
C ASP A 285 13.59 12.75 -23.05
N THR A 286 13.57 13.16 -24.30
CA THR A 286 12.92 12.47 -25.41
C THR A 286 13.33 10.97 -25.53
N ASN A 287 14.36 10.56 -24.83
CA ASN A 287 14.68 9.16 -24.54
C ASN A 287 14.23 8.85 -23.09
N PRO A 288 13.37 7.85 -22.89
CA PRO A 288 12.98 7.44 -21.55
C PRO A 288 14.27 7.06 -20.79
N ARG A 289 14.55 7.80 -19.71
CA ARG A 289 15.68 7.46 -18.85
C ARG A 289 15.42 6.10 -18.25
N THR A 290 16.27 5.14 -18.56
CA THR A 290 16.23 3.85 -17.90
C THR A 290 16.64 4.05 -16.45
N VAL A 291 15.72 3.79 -15.53
CA VAL A 291 16.03 3.82 -14.09
C VAL A 291 17.00 2.66 -13.81
N PRO A 292 18.17 2.93 -13.22
CA PRO A 292 19.14 1.90 -12.94
C PRO A 292 18.58 0.86 -11.99
N ALA A 293 18.99 -0.40 -12.18
CA ALA A 293 18.77 -1.45 -11.20
C ALA A 293 19.52 -1.12 -9.90
N THR A 294 18.87 -1.31 -8.76
CA THR A 294 19.43 -1.08 -7.42
C THR A 294 19.50 -2.34 -6.57
N GLY A 295 18.92 -3.42 -7.04
CA GLY A 295 18.83 -4.74 -6.40
C GLY A 295 18.33 -5.79 -7.37
N ASP A 296 17.66 -6.81 -6.83
CA ASP A 296 17.19 -7.99 -7.56
C ASP A 296 15.70 -8.31 -7.31
N VAL A 297 15.01 -7.49 -6.54
CA VAL A 297 13.60 -7.75 -6.16
C VAL A 297 12.67 -7.53 -7.35
N PRO A 298 11.91 -8.57 -7.78
CA PRO A 298 10.87 -8.42 -8.79
C PRO A 298 9.63 -7.74 -8.20
N VAL A 299 9.08 -6.77 -8.92
CA VAL A 299 7.94 -5.95 -8.50
C VAL A 299 7.00 -5.73 -9.67
N ILE A 300 5.70 -5.80 -9.42
CA ILE A 300 4.69 -5.18 -10.27
C ILE A 300 4.24 -3.88 -9.62
N ALA A 301 4.52 -2.77 -10.28
CA ALA A 301 3.90 -1.49 -10.00
C ALA A 301 2.52 -1.47 -10.66
N VAL A 302 1.47 -1.10 -9.96
CA VAL A 302 0.13 -1.09 -10.53
C VAL A 302 -0.75 -0.01 -9.92
N GLY A 303 -1.45 0.72 -10.78
CA GLY A 303 -2.44 1.72 -10.37
C GLY A 303 -3.79 1.53 -11.03
N GLY A 304 -4.71 2.40 -10.67
CA GLY A 304 -6.02 2.55 -11.27
C GLY A 304 -6.30 4.02 -11.59
N LEU A 305 -7.01 4.29 -12.67
CA LEU A 305 -7.33 5.66 -13.10
C LEU A 305 -8.75 6.11 -12.65
N GLY A 306 -9.46 5.27 -11.92
CA GLY A 306 -10.82 5.57 -11.46
C GLY A 306 -11.80 5.77 -12.62
N VAL A 307 -12.65 6.79 -12.51
CA VAL A 307 -13.62 7.19 -13.53
C VAL A 307 -13.39 8.65 -13.93
N GLY A 308 -13.44 8.94 -15.23
CA GLY A 308 -13.38 10.31 -15.77
C GLY A 308 -11.96 10.84 -16.04
N MET A 309 -10.94 10.01 -16.00
CA MET A 309 -9.56 10.38 -16.38
C MET A 309 -9.33 10.35 -17.88
N GLU A 310 -9.89 9.39 -18.61
CA GLU A 310 -9.65 9.14 -20.02
C GLU A 310 -10.92 9.37 -20.83
N ASP A 311 -11.05 10.52 -21.46
CA ASP A 311 -12.25 10.90 -22.21
C ASP A 311 -12.47 10.04 -23.48
N SER A 312 -11.39 9.52 -24.06
CA SER A 312 -11.42 8.66 -25.26
C SER A 312 -11.58 7.17 -24.95
N ASP A 313 -11.49 6.78 -23.67
CA ASP A 313 -11.58 5.40 -23.26
C ASP A 313 -13.06 4.97 -23.12
N PRO A 314 -13.42 3.76 -23.56
CA PRO A 314 -14.76 3.20 -23.30
C PRO A 314 -15.15 3.25 -21.81
N ALA A 315 -14.17 3.10 -20.89
CA ALA A 315 -14.41 3.23 -19.46
C ALA A 315 -14.77 4.65 -19.02
N SER A 316 -14.44 5.69 -19.77
CA SER A 316 -14.86 7.06 -19.45
C SER A 316 -16.37 7.22 -19.49
N ALA A 317 -17.04 6.43 -20.32
CA ALA A 317 -18.49 6.36 -20.40
C ALA A 317 -19.11 5.44 -19.34
N TRP A 318 -18.31 4.61 -18.69
CA TRP A 318 -18.78 3.70 -17.65
C TRP A 318 -19.33 4.47 -16.46
N ARG A 319 -20.46 4.03 -15.96
CA ARG A 319 -21.07 4.59 -14.75
C ARG A 319 -21.48 3.43 -13.86
N PRO A 320 -21.00 3.37 -12.63
CA PRO A 320 -21.42 2.34 -11.70
C PRO A 320 -22.92 2.44 -11.45
N ALA A 321 -23.56 1.29 -11.32
CA ALA A 321 -24.93 1.21 -10.85
C ALA A 321 -24.93 1.52 -9.34
N LEU A 322 -25.09 2.79 -8.98
CA LEU A 322 -25.17 3.19 -7.59
C LEU A 322 -26.49 2.77 -6.96
N PRO A 323 -26.47 2.27 -5.72
CA PRO A 323 -27.70 1.93 -5.01
C PRO A 323 -28.59 3.17 -4.84
N SER A 324 -29.88 2.97 -4.93
CA SER A 324 -30.84 4.02 -4.58
C SER A 324 -30.70 4.38 -3.09
N THR A 325 -30.79 5.67 -2.78
CA THR A 325 -30.84 6.14 -1.38
C THR A 325 -32.06 5.63 -0.62
N SER A 326 -33.09 5.16 -1.33
CA SER A 326 -34.28 4.51 -0.75
C SER A 326 -34.10 3.01 -0.49
N ASP A 327 -32.98 2.39 -0.93
CA ASP A 327 -32.68 1.00 -0.61
C ASP A 327 -32.16 0.87 0.82
N THR A 328 -33.07 0.62 1.74
CA THR A 328 -32.74 0.48 3.16
C THR A 328 -31.98 -0.81 3.48
N ARG A 329 -32.02 -1.80 2.60
CA ARG A 329 -31.30 -3.09 2.80
C ARG A 329 -29.85 -3.00 2.39
N CYS A 330 -29.54 -2.21 1.39
CA CYS A 330 -28.18 -1.95 0.93
C CYS A 330 -27.35 -3.24 0.71
N VAL A 331 -27.94 -4.17 -0.02
CA VAL A 331 -27.32 -5.50 -0.27
C VAL A 331 -26.67 -5.60 -1.65
N VAL A 332 -26.59 -4.49 -2.36
CA VAL A 332 -26.05 -4.47 -3.73
C VAL A 332 -24.57 -4.69 -3.72
N GLY A 333 -24.11 -5.69 -4.44
CA GLY A 333 -22.69 -5.89 -4.76
C GLY A 333 -22.28 -5.11 -6.01
N LEU A 334 -21.00 -4.68 -6.07
CA LEU A 334 -20.40 -4.23 -7.31
C LEU A 334 -20.29 -5.44 -8.26
N HIS A 335 -20.52 -5.24 -9.54
CA HIS A 335 -20.53 -6.28 -10.58
C HIS A 335 -21.71 -7.26 -10.57
N ASP A 336 -22.64 -7.17 -9.62
CA ASP A 336 -23.83 -8.03 -9.64
C ASP A 336 -24.80 -7.68 -10.79
N ASN A 337 -24.88 -6.40 -11.16
CA ASN A 337 -25.82 -5.87 -12.17
C ASN A 337 -25.19 -4.87 -13.14
N THR A 338 -23.85 -4.85 -13.27
CA THR A 338 -23.16 -3.90 -14.15
C THR A 338 -22.78 -4.52 -15.48
N ASN A 339 -23.09 -3.81 -16.56
CA ASN A 339 -22.50 -4.06 -17.86
C ASN A 339 -21.30 -3.14 -18.05
N GLY A 340 -20.22 -3.61 -18.66
CA GLY A 340 -19.05 -2.80 -18.94
C GLY A 340 -17.88 -2.96 -17.97
N ASP A 341 -17.90 -3.99 -17.14
CA ASP A 341 -16.80 -4.33 -16.24
C ASP A 341 -15.46 -4.41 -16.97
N ARG A 342 -15.45 -4.95 -18.19
CA ARG A 342 -14.24 -5.05 -19.00
C ARG A 342 -13.67 -3.68 -19.37
N ALA A 343 -14.51 -2.70 -19.70
CA ALA A 343 -14.08 -1.35 -20.00
C ALA A 343 -13.53 -0.66 -18.74
N TYR A 344 -14.15 -0.90 -17.58
CA TYR A 344 -13.65 -0.41 -16.31
C TYR A 344 -12.28 -1.03 -15.94
N ASP A 345 -12.13 -2.36 -16.08
CA ASP A 345 -10.90 -3.06 -15.79
C ASP A 345 -9.74 -2.60 -16.69
N THR A 346 -10.03 -2.17 -17.93
CA THR A 346 -9.01 -1.66 -18.86
C THR A 346 -8.24 -0.45 -18.30
N VAL A 347 -8.90 0.42 -17.55
CA VAL A 347 -8.28 1.62 -16.96
C VAL A 347 -8.05 1.49 -15.45
N ASN A 348 -8.52 0.41 -14.83
CA ASN A 348 -8.33 0.11 -13.41
C ASN A 348 -7.69 -1.28 -13.21
N PRO A 349 -6.49 -1.50 -13.79
CA PRO A 349 -5.82 -2.80 -13.74
C PRO A 349 -5.51 -3.28 -12.33
N GLU A 350 -5.37 -2.38 -11.37
CA GLU A 350 -5.06 -2.71 -9.97
C GLU A 350 -6.12 -3.62 -9.34
N GLU A 351 -7.41 -3.42 -9.63
CA GLU A 351 -8.46 -4.31 -9.12
C GLU A 351 -8.32 -5.74 -9.63
N SER A 352 -8.01 -5.89 -10.93
CA SER A 352 -7.75 -7.21 -11.53
C SER A 352 -6.46 -7.83 -10.99
N ALA A 353 -5.42 -7.02 -10.76
CA ALA A 353 -4.17 -7.46 -10.16
C ALA A 353 -4.38 -8.05 -8.75
N LEU A 354 -5.13 -7.34 -7.89
CA LEU A 354 -5.41 -7.82 -6.53
C LEU A 354 -6.23 -9.11 -6.51
N ARG A 355 -7.26 -9.21 -7.37
CA ARG A 355 -8.03 -10.45 -7.53
C ARG A 355 -7.17 -11.61 -8.05
N SER A 356 -6.26 -11.33 -8.99
CA SER A 356 -5.32 -12.31 -9.50
C SER A 356 -4.31 -12.76 -8.44
N LEU A 357 -3.80 -11.84 -7.63
CA LEU A 357 -2.93 -12.15 -6.50
C LEU A 357 -3.62 -13.08 -5.50
N ILE A 358 -4.85 -12.76 -5.07
CA ILE A 358 -5.67 -13.61 -4.20
C ILE A 358 -5.88 -14.99 -4.83
N SER A 359 -6.23 -15.04 -6.12
CA SER A 359 -6.51 -16.29 -6.84
C SER A 359 -5.26 -17.15 -7.03
N SER A 360 -4.07 -16.56 -7.03
CA SER A 360 -2.80 -17.29 -7.19
C SER A 360 -2.36 -18.04 -5.92
N ALA A 361 -2.97 -17.73 -4.77
CA ALA A 361 -2.64 -18.39 -3.51
C ALA A 361 -2.95 -19.89 -3.53
N THR A 362 -2.07 -20.68 -2.92
CA THR A 362 -2.18 -22.14 -2.86
C THR A 362 -2.29 -22.68 -1.42
N ARG A 363 -1.85 -21.90 -0.43
CA ARG A 363 -1.79 -22.32 0.97
C ARG A 363 -2.43 -21.33 1.93
N HIS A 364 -2.10 -20.02 1.78
CA HIS A 364 -2.45 -19.03 2.77
C HIS A 364 -2.67 -17.65 2.13
N ILE A 365 -3.69 -16.94 2.61
CA ILE A 365 -3.98 -15.54 2.27
C ILE A 365 -4.10 -14.76 3.57
N GLU A 366 -3.39 -13.64 3.68
CA GLU A 366 -3.58 -12.67 4.74
C GLU A 366 -4.03 -11.33 4.17
N ILE A 367 -5.13 -10.84 4.70
CA ILE A 367 -5.74 -9.56 4.33
C ILE A 367 -5.73 -8.66 5.55
N SER A 368 -5.04 -7.53 5.45
CA SER A 368 -5.10 -6.44 6.42
C SER A 368 -5.62 -5.21 5.69
N GLN A 369 -6.89 -4.89 5.91
CA GLN A 369 -7.61 -3.87 5.16
C GLN A 369 -8.42 -2.97 6.11
N GLN A 370 -8.65 -1.72 5.69
CA GLN A 370 -9.60 -0.87 6.41
C GLN A 370 -10.94 -1.59 6.56
N ASP A 371 -11.51 -2.04 5.45
CA ASP A 371 -12.70 -2.88 5.36
C ASP A 371 -12.76 -3.62 4.01
N LEU A 372 -13.63 -4.63 3.91
CA LEU A 372 -14.02 -5.27 2.66
C LEU A 372 -15.37 -4.75 2.13
N ASN A 373 -16.15 -4.14 3.00
CA ASN A 373 -17.46 -3.61 2.69
C ASN A 373 -17.48 -2.08 2.79
N ALA A 374 -18.18 -1.42 1.89
CA ALA A 374 -18.39 0.02 1.90
C ALA A 374 -19.67 0.42 2.66
N THR A 375 -19.78 1.70 3.00
CA THR A 375 -21.04 2.28 3.44
C THR A 375 -22.00 2.39 2.26
N CYS A 376 -23.09 1.69 2.31
CA CYS A 376 -24.13 1.69 1.31
C CYS A 376 -25.41 2.31 1.88
N PRO A 377 -26.14 3.22 1.18
CA PRO A 377 -25.63 3.96 0.03
C PRO A 377 -24.56 5.02 0.41
N PRO A 378 -23.82 5.69 -0.45
CA PRO A 378 -24.03 5.75 -1.91
C PRO A 378 -23.24 4.70 -2.72
N LEU A 379 -22.31 3.99 -2.09
CA LEU A 379 -21.50 2.97 -2.78
C LEU A 379 -22.22 1.61 -2.75
N PRO A 380 -21.93 0.69 -3.70
CA PRO A 380 -22.25 -0.72 -3.53
C PRO A 380 -21.64 -1.27 -2.25
N ARG A 381 -22.29 -2.26 -1.63
CA ARG A 381 -21.87 -2.75 -0.31
C ARG A 381 -20.51 -3.46 -0.37
N TYR A 382 -20.23 -4.21 -1.39
CA TYR A 382 -19.02 -5.02 -1.55
C TYR A 382 -18.70 -5.29 -3.03
N ASP A 383 -17.47 -5.68 -3.33
CA ASP A 383 -17.06 -6.18 -4.65
C ASP A 383 -17.28 -7.69 -4.69
N THR A 384 -18.23 -8.15 -5.54
CA THR A 384 -18.59 -9.56 -5.68
C THR A 384 -17.42 -10.40 -6.18
N ARG A 385 -16.57 -9.85 -7.06
CA ARG A 385 -15.43 -10.59 -7.62
C ARG A 385 -14.32 -10.82 -6.61
N VAL A 386 -14.11 -9.90 -5.68
CA VAL A 386 -13.18 -10.10 -4.55
C VAL A 386 -13.69 -11.21 -3.64
N TYR A 387 -14.97 -11.16 -3.29
CA TYR A 387 -15.58 -12.20 -2.45
C TYR A 387 -15.63 -13.56 -3.14
N ASP A 388 -15.87 -13.62 -4.46
CA ASP A 388 -15.83 -14.86 -5.23
C ASP A 388 -14.42 -15.48 -5.24
N ALA A 389 -13.38 -14.66 -5.41
CA ALA A 389 -12.00 -15.12 -5.35
C ALA A 389 -11.66 -15.70 -3.96
N LEU A 390 -12.06 -15.02 -2.89
CA LEU A 390 -11.86 -15.52 -1.51
C LEU A 390 -12.65 -16.78 -1.22
N ALA A 391 -13.92 -16.82 -1.65
CA ALA A 391 -14.78 -17.99 -1.47
C ALA A 391 -14.23 -19.23 -2.22
N ALA A 392 -13.74 -19.05 -3.45
CA ALA A 392 -13.11 -20.14 -4.19
C ALA A 392 -11.88 -20.68 -3.44
N LYS A 393 -11.03 -19.81 -2.88
CA LYS A 393 -9.87 -20.24 -2.09
C LYS A 393 -10.24 -20.95 -0.80
N LEU A 394 -11.26 -20.47 -0.09
CA LEU A 394 -11.80 -21.15 1.09
C LEU A 394 -12.35 -22.54 0.74
N ALA A 395 -13.05 -22.67 -0.40
CA ALA A 395 -13.55 -23.95 -0.90
C ALA A 395 -12.40 -24.92 -1.27
N ASP A 396 -11.31 -24.40 -1.82
CA ASP A 396 -10.07 -25.15 -2.12
C ASP A 396 -9.28 -25.56 -0.85
N GLY A 397 -9.69 -25.12 0.34
CA GLY A 397 -9.01 -25.42 1.61
C GLY A 397 -7.84 -24.49 1.93
N VAL A 398 -7.63 -23.42 1.15
CA VAL A 398 -6.63 -22.37 1.43
C VAL A 398 -7.02 -21.66 2.73
N LYS A 399 -6.05 -21.43 3.59
CA LYS A 399 -6.27 -20.72 4.86
C LYS A 399 -6.32 -19.22 4.60
N VAL A 400 -7.39 -18.56 5.05
CA VAL A 400 -7.62 -17.13 4.83
C VAL A 400 -7.73 -16.44 6.18
N ARG A 401 -6.87 -15.44 6.40
CA ARG A 401 -6.93 -14.55 7.57
C ARG A 401 -7.33 -13.15 7.11
N ILE A 402 -8.34 -12.58 7.76
CA ILE A 402 -8.83 -11.24 7.48
C ILE A 402 -8.87 -10.44 8.78
N VAL A 403 -8.18 -9.31 8.80
CA VAL A 403 -8.25 -8.31 9.87
C VAL A 403 -8.72 -7.00 9.29
N VAL A 404 -9.81 -6.46 9.84
CA VAL A 404 -10.41 -5.18 9.43
C VAL A 404 -10.45 -4.20 10.60
N SER A 405 -10.71 -2.93 10.33
CA SER A 405 -10.83 -1.89 11.37
C SER A 405 -11.95 -2.23 12.37
N ASP A 406 -11.80 -1.78 13.62
CA ASP A 406 -12.80 -2.03 14.66
C ASP A 406 -14.13 -1.35 14.31
N PRO A 407 -15.27 -2.06 14.23
CA PRO A 407 -16.59 -1.49 13.99
C PRO A 407 -17.01 -0.41 14.98
N ALA A 408 -16.42 -0.38 16.18
CA ALA A 408 -16.63 0.69 17.14
C ALA A 408 -16.00 2.03 16.69
N ASN A 409 -15.03 2.01 15.76
CA ASN A 409 -14.47 3.19 15.08
C ASN A 409 -15.25 3.53 13.80
N ARG A 410 -16.55 3.39 13.83
CA ARG A 410 -17.40 3.55 12.67
C ARG A 410 -17.60 5.01 12.29
N GLY A 411 -17.47 5.31 11.01
CA GLY A 411 -17.78 6.61 10.43
C GLY A 411 -18.16 6.50 8.96
N ALA A 412 -18.91 7.48 8.47
CA ALA A 412 -19.12 7.62 7.03
C ALA A 412 -17.78 7.98 6.36
N VAL A 413 -17.64 7.67 5.07
CA VAL A 413 -16.49 8.11 4.27
C VAL A 413 -16.27 9.62 4.45
N GLY A 414 -15.09 9.99 4.92
CA GLY A 414 -14.73 11.39 5.18
C GLY A 414 -15.19 11.97 6.51
N SER A 415 -15.70 11.17 7.46
CA SER A 415 -16.15 11.62 8.78
C SER A 415 -15.14 11.38 9.91
N GLY A 416 -13.94 10.90 9.60
CA GLY A 416 -12.92 10.54 10.60
C GLY A 416 -13.10 9.16 11.22
N GLY A 417 -14.08 8.38 10.81
CA GLY A 417 -14.22 6.98 11.19
C GLY A 417 -13.57 6.06 10.17
N TYR A 418 -12.95 4.97 10.66
CA TYR A 418 -12.16 4.04 9.86
C TYR A 418 -12.83 2.68 9.65
N SER A 419 -14.04 2.45 10.18
CA SER A 419 -14.82 1.26 9.85
C SER A 419 -16.15 1.61 9.19
N GLN A 420 -16.53 0.81 8.18
CA GLN A 420 -17.75 0.96 7.40
C GLN A 420 -18.77 -0.16 7.69
N ILE A 421 -18.40 -1.14 8.50
CA ILE A 421 -19.26 -2.25 8.92
C ILE A 421 -19.81 -2.04 10.34
N LYS A 422 -20.88 -2.72 10.67
CA LYS A 422 -21.44 -2.75 12.02
C LYS A 422 -20.92 -3.92 12.83
N SER A 423 -20.55 -5.00 12.15
CA SER A 423 -20.04 -6.22 12.75
C SER A 423 -19.33 -7.09 11.70
N LEU A 424 -18.49 -8.00 12.16
CA LEU A 424 -17.79 -8.97 11.30
C LEU A 424 -18.75 -9.91 10.56
N SER A 425 -19.99 -10.09 11.06
CA SER A 425 -21.00 -10.92 10.39
C SER A 425 -21.41 -10.37 9.02
N GLU A 426 -21.20 -9.07 8.75
CA GLU A 426 -21.41 -8.52 7.43
C GLU A 426 -20.39 -9.03 6.41
N VAL A 427 -19.19 -9.39 6.84
CA VAL A 427 -18.14 -9.99 5.99
C VAL A 427 -18.35 -11.51 5.89
N SER A 428 -18.47 -12.20 7.03
CA SER A 428 -18.66 -13.67 7.03
C SER A 428 -19.95 -14.09 6.34
N GLY A 429 -21.02 -13.30 6.44
CA GLY A 429 -22.28 -13.57 5.76
C GLY A 429 -22.14 -13.55 4.23
N VAL A 430 -21.47 -12.53 3.67
CA VAL A 430 -21.21 -12.49 2.22
C VAL A 430 -20.31 -13.66 1.80
N LEU A 431 -19.25 -13.97 2.54
CA LEU A 431 -18.38 -15.12 2.25
C LEU A 431 -19.19 -16.43 2.23
N ARG A 432 -20.07 -16.65 3.23
CA ARG A 432 -20.91 -17.83 3.31
C ARG A 432 -21.85 -17.93 2.09
N ASP A 433 -22.51 -16.83 1.73
CA ASP A 433 -23.43 -16.80 0.59
C ASP A 433 -22.70 -17.12 -0.74
N ARG A 434 -21.46 -16.62 -0.91
CA ARG A 434 -20.64 -16.91 -2.09
C ARG A 434 -20.13 -18.36 -2.07
N LEU A 435 -19.70 -18.86 -0.91
CA LEU A 435 -19.31 -20.26 -0.73
C LEU A 435 -20.47 -21.22 -1.04
N ALA A 436 -21.71 -20.94 -0.58
CA ALA A 436 -22.86 -21.79 -0.84
C ALA A 436 -23.15 -21.94 -2.34
N ARG A 437 -22.88 -20.90 -3.15
CA ARG A 437 -22.98 -20.97 -4.61
C ARG A 437 -21.94 -21.90 -5.24
N ILE A 438 -20.75 -21.98 -4.63
CA ILE A 438 -19.64 -22.83 -5.12
C ILE A 438 -19.85 -24.28 -4.66
N THR A 439 -20.18 -24.49 -3.38
CA THR A 439 -20.32 -25.81 -2.77
C THR A 439 -21.68 -26.46 -3.05
N GLY A 440 -22.68 -25.67 -3.46
CA GLY A 440 -24.03 -26.13 -3.74
C GLY A 440 -24.97 -26.22 -2.54
N ASP A 441 -24.47 -26.03 -1.32
CA ASP A 441 -25.26 -26.07 -0.09
C ASP A 441 -24.64 -25.25 1.06
N GLU A 442 -25.50 -24.79 1.97
CA GLU A 442 -25.15 -23.96 3.14
C GLU A 442 -24.29 -24.71 4.18
N THR A 443 -24.48 -26.03 4.31
CA THR A 443 -23.76 -26.83 5.30
C THR A 443 -22.29 -26.96 4.93
N SER A 444 -22.00 -27.31 3.67
CA SER A 444 -20.66 -27.37 3.11
C SER A 444 -19.98 -26.00 3.12
N ALA A 445 -20.73 -24.93 2.80
CA ALA A 445 -20.24 -23.55 2.88
C ALA A 445 -19.83 -23.19 4.32
N GLY A 446 -20.67 -23.46 5.30
CA GLY A 446 -20.35 -23.26 6.72
C GLY A 446 -19.14 -24.06 7.16
N ALA A 447 -19.05 -25.33 6.77
CA ALA A 447 -17.91 -26.19 7.11
C ALA A 447 -16.58 -25.66 6.53
N ALA A 448 -16.57 -25.26 5.24
CA ALA A 448 -15.39 -24.70 4.61
C ALA A 448 -14.94 -23.39 5.28
N LEU A 449 -15.90 -22.52 5.62
CA LEU A 449 -15.64 -21.27 6.30
C LEU A 449 -15.04 -21.49 7.70
N CYS A 450 -15.68 -22.35 8.52
CA CYS A 450 -15.20 -22.65 9.88
C CYS A 450 -13.83 -23.35 9.90
N SER A 451 -13.50 -24.10 8.84
CA SER A 451 -12.24 -24.84 8.76
C SER A 451 -11.08 -24.01 8.21
N ASN A 452 -11.35 -22.93 7.49
CA ASN A 452 -10.31 -22.26 6.71
C ASN A 452 -10.25 -20.73 6.92
N LEU A 453 -11.21 -20.12 7.64
CA LEU A 453 -11.23 -18.68 7.88
C LEU A 453 -10.75 -18.31 9.29
N GLN A 454 -9.99 -17.24 9.37
CA GLN A 454 -9.76 -16.43 10.57
C GLN A 454 -10.26 -15.00 10.26
N LEU A 455 -11.19 -14.47 11.07
CA LEU A 455 -11.81 -13.16 10.86
C LEU A 455 -11.88 -12.40 12.18
N ALA A 456 -11.17 -11.26 12.25
CA ALA A 456 -11.03 -10.46 13.46
C ALA A 456 -11.08 -8.95 13.17
N THR A 457 -11.30 -8.16 14.21
CA THR A 457 -11.07 -6.71 14.17
C THR A 457 -9.67 -6.37 14.66
N PHE A 458 -9.13 -5.28 14.17
CA PHE A 458 -7.79 -4.82 14.49
C PHE A 458 -7.64 -4.48 15.98
N ARG A 459 -6.53 -4.93 16.56
CA ARG A 459 -5.95 -4.45 17.81
C ARG A 459 -4.43 -4.37 17.70
N SER A 460 -3.85 -3.34 18.29
CA SER A 460 -2.39 -3.19 18.37
C SER A 460 -1.82 -3.62 19.72
N SER A 461 -2.67 -3.91 20.72
CA SER A 461 -2.26 -4.33 22.08
C SER A 461 -3.26 -5.29 22.72
N PRO A 462 -2.93 -5.90 23.88
CA PRO A 462 -3.88 -6.71 24.66
C PRO A 462 -5.12 -5.93 25.14
N SER A 463 -5.03 -4.60 25.25
CA SER A 463 -6.16 -3.75 25.62
C SER A 463 -7.22 -3.75 24.53
N ALA A 464 -8.50 -3.67 24.92
CA ALA A 464 -9.60 -3.58 23.97
C ALA A 464 -9.67 -2.22 23.25
N ARG A 465 -9.00 -1.21 23.78
CA ARG A 465 -9.01 0.18 23.31
C ARG A 465 -7.68 0.86 23.57
N TRP A 466 -7.45 1.98 22.92
CA TRP A 466 -6.38 2.90 23.26
C TRP A 466 -6.47 3.34 24.73
N ALA A 467 -5.39 3.83 25.30
CA ALA A 467 -5.34 4.26 26.71
C ALA A 467 -6.33 5.39 27.04
N ASP A 468 -6.71 6.20 26.07
CA ASP A 468 -7.73 7.26 26.18
C ASP A 468 -9.17 6.75 26.02
N GLY A 469 -9.36 5.46 25.79
CA GLY A 469 -10.66 4.80 25.63
C GLY A 469 -11.23 4.78 24.21
N HIS A 470 -10.53 5.32 23.21
CA HIS A 470 -10.96 5.25 21.82
C HIS A 470 -10.76 3.83 21.23
N PRO A 471 -11.65 3.40 20.31
CA PRO A 471 -11.47 2.14 19.59
C PRO A 471 -10.28 2.23 18.64
N TYR A 472 -9.65 1.09 18.36
CA TYR A 472 -8.58 1.02 17.38
C TYR A 472 -9.08 1.31 15.97
N ALA A 473 -8.27 2.03 15.20
CA ALA A 473 -8.48 2.30 13.80
C ALA A 473 -7.35 1.69 12.96
N GLN A 474 -7.73 0.98 11.90
CA GLN A 474 -6.79 0.44 10.91
C GLN A 474 -7.13 1.01 9.54
N HIS A 475 -6.09 1.42 8.80
CA HIS A 475 -6.24 1.95 7.44
C HIS A 475 -5.31 1.26 6.44
N HIS A 476 -4.83 0.06 6.76
CA HIS A 476 -3.99 -0.75 5.87
C HIS A 476 -4.70 -1.07 4.55
N LYS A 477 -3.93 -1.24 3.48
CA LYS A 477 -4.33 -1.79 2.19
C LYS A 477 -3.28 -2.82 1.80
N LEU A 478 -3.39 -3.99 2.43
CA LEU A 478 -2.41 -5.05 2.33
C LEU A 478 -3.09 -6.39 2.03
N VAL A 479 -2.51 -7.13 1.09
CA VAL A 479 -2.82 -8.53 0.78
C VAL A 479 -1.49 -9.28 0.71
N SER A 480 -1.34 -10.38 1.45
CA SER A 480 -0.18 -11.27 1.39
C SER A 480 -0.63 -12.68 1.02
N VAL A 481 0.14 -13.37 0.20
CA VAL A 481 -0.16 -14.73 -0.24
C VAL A 481 1.05 -15.64 -0.06
N ASP A 482 0.79 -16.84 0.47
CA ASP A 482 1.72 -17.96 0.62
C ASP A 482 3.03 -17.65 1.38
N GLY A 483 3.12 -16.48 2.05
CA GLY A 483 4.34 -15.99 2.71
C GLY A 483 5.47 -15.69 1.72
N SER A 484 5.15 -15.37 0.46
CA SER A 484 6.12 -15.13 -0.60
C SER A 484 5.85 -13.89 -1.43
N ALA A 485 4.59 -13.50 -1.60
CA ALA A 485 4.22 -12.30 -2.33
C ALA A 485 3.22 -11.46 -1.54
N PHE A 486 3.26 -10.14 -1.74
CA PHE A 486 2.34 -9.23 -1.07
C PHE A 486 2.12 -7.94 -1.87
N TYR A 487 0.96 -7.34 -1.67
CA TYR A 487 0.60 -6.00 -2.11
C TYR A 487 0.61 -5.04 -0.93
N ILE A 488 1.20 -3.86 -1.11
CA ILE A 488 1.02 -2.67 -0.27
C ILE A 488 0.77 -1.48 -1.20
N GLY A 489 -0.30 -0.74 -0.93
CA GLY A 489 -0.68 0.42 -1.74
C GLY A 489 -1.86 1.17 -1.15
N SER A 490 -2.55 1.94 -1.99
CA SER A 490 -3.69 2.75 -1.54
C SER A 490 -5.06 2.10 -1.80
N LYS A 491 -5.12 1.00 -2.58
CA LYS A 491 -6.38 0.39 -2.99
C LYS A 491 -7.08 -0.37 -1.86
N ASN A 492 -8.25 0.12 -1.48
CA ASN A 492 -9.17 -0.60 -0.61
C ASN A 492 -9.84 -1.76 -1.36
N LEU A 493 -10.11 -2.87 -0.66
CA LEU A 493 -10.89 -3.97 -1.22
C LEU A 493 -12.41 -3.72 -1.20
N TYR A 494 -12.88 -2.72 -0.46
CA TYR A 494 -14.27 -2.26 -0.61
C TYR A 494 -14.43 -1.43 -1.89
N PRO A 495 -15.65 -1.36 -2.48
CA PRO A 495 -15.90 -0.63 -3.71
C PRO A 495 -15.56 0.86 -3.61
N ALA A 496 -14.68 1.33 -4.48
CA ALA A 496 -14.35 2.73 -4.67
C ALA A 496 -13.73 2.92 -6.06
N TRP A 497 -14.11 3.99 -6.74
CA TRP A 497 -13.64 4.28 -8.12
C TRP A 497 -12.62 5.41 -8.11
N LEU A 498 -11.56 5.22 -7.33
CA LEU A 498 -10.55 6.21 -7.04
C LEU A 498 -9.30 5.99 -7.90
N GLN A 499 -8.47 7.01 -8.01
CA GLN A 499 -7.14 6.85 -8.55
C GLN A 499 -6.25 6.30 -7.42
N ASP A 500 -5.87 5.04 -7.55
CA ASP A 500 -5.09 4.29 -6.57
C ASP A 500 -3.75 3.82 -7.17
N PHE A 501 -2.78 3.51 -6.32
CA PHE A 501 -1.49 2.97 -6.73
C PHE A 501 -0.86 2.12 -5.62
N GLY A 502 -0.13 1.08 -6.02
CA GLY A 502 0.62 0.24 -5.10
C GLY A 502 1.62 -0.67 -5.81
N TYR A 503 2.29 -1.47 -5.00
CA TYR A 503 3.28 -2.45 -5.47
C TYR A 503 2.90 -3.85 -5.04
N ILE A 504 3.05 -4.81 -5.97
CA ILE A 504 3.05 -6.23 -5.67
C ILE A 504 4.51 -6.69 -5.72
N VAL A 505 4.99 -7.21 -4.61
CA VAL A 505 6.36 -7.69 -4.43
C VAL A 505 6.32 -9.19 -4.25
N GLU A 506 7.17 -9.93 -4.96
CA GLU A 506 7.36 -11.36 -4.70
C GLU A 506 8.79 -11.61 -4.23
N SER A 507 8.95 -11.75 -2.94
CA SER A 507 10.21 -11.99 -2.24
C SER A 507 9.92 -12.69 -0.92
N PRO A 508 10.24 -13.98 -0.77
CA PRO A 508 10.02 -14.71 0.47
C PRO A 508 10.70 -14.05 1.69
N GLY A 509 11.89 -13.47 1.50
CA GLY A 509 12.59 -12.77 2.58
C GLY A 509 11.87 -11.50 3.03
N ALA A 510 11.36 -10.71 2.09
CA ALA A 510 10.57 -9.52 2.40
C ALA A 510 9.20 -9.88 3.00
N ALA A 511 8.55 -10.93 2.50
CA ALA A 511 7.28 -11.42 3.06
C ALA A 511 7.46 -11.93 4.50
N GLN A 512 8.58 -12.57 4.81
CA GLN A 512 8.91 -12.96 6.19
C GLN A 512 9.13 -11.74 7.10
N GLN A 513 9.78 -10.69 6.61
CA GLN A 513 9.94 -9.43 7.36
C GLN A 513 8.57 -8.78 7.62
N LEU A 514 7.71 -8.73 6.60
CA LEU A 514 6.34 -8.23 6.71
C LEU A 514 5.55 -9.02 7.76
N ASP A 515 5.62 -10.34 7.73
CA ASP A 515 4.96 -11.19 8.74
C ASP A 515 5.47 -10.88 10.14
N THR A 516 6.79 -10.87 10.33
CA THR A 516 7.41 -10.67 11.64
C THR A 516 7.14 -9.28 12.23
N GLN A 517 7.15 -8.24 11.38
CA GLN A 517 7.06 -6.84 11.84
C GLN A 517 5.62 -6.32 11.91
N LEU A 518 4.68 -6.94 11.18
CA LEU A 518 3.30 -6.43 11.08
C LEU A 518 2.25 -7.53 11.28
N LEU A 519 2.22 -8.58 10.43
CA LEU A 519 1.07 -9.50 10.39
C LEU A 519 0.97 -10.38 11.63
N SER A 520 2.08 -10.95 12.09
CA SER A 520 2.11 -11.76 13.32
C SER A 520 1.85 -10.95 14.59
N PRO A 521 2.45 -9.74 14.81
CA PRO A 521 2.06 -8.87 15.91
C PRO A 521 0.57 -8.47 15.85
N GLN A 522 0.07 -8.11 14.66
CA GLN A 522 -1.33 -7.77 14.48
C GLN A 522 -2.25 -8.93 14.89
N TRP A 523 -2.00 -10.13 14.38
CA TRP A 523 -2.82 -11.30 14.73
C TRP A 523 -2.74 -11.64 16.22
N THR A 524 -1.57 -11.52 16.82
CA THR A 524 -1.38 -11.80 18.26
C THR A 524 -2.37 -11.04 19.13
N HIS A 525 -2.67 -9.79 18.77
CA HIS A 525 -3.61 -8.95 19.52
C HIS A 525 -5.03 -9.01 18.98
N SER A 526 -5.20 -9.12 17.66
CA SER A 526 -6.51 -9.09 17.01
C SER A 526 -7.31 -10.38 17.18
N LYS A 527 -6.66 -11.56 17.34
CA LYS A 527 -7.36 -12.86 17.52
C LYS A 527 -8.35 -12.88 18.67
N GLU A 528 -8.18 -12.02 19.68
CA GLU A 528 -9.11 -11.91 20.80
C GLU A 528 -10.47 -11.32 20.42
N THR A 529 -10.57 -10.70 19.24
CA THR A 529 -11.82 -10.19 18.67
C THR A 529 -12.40 -11.10 17.59
N ALA A 530 -11.74 -12.23 17.31
CA ALA A 530 -12.14 -13.11 16.22
C ALA A 530 -13.55 -13.69 16.46
N THR A 531 -14.37 -13.65 15.40
CA THR A 531 -15.66 -14.35 15.35
C THR A 531 -15.53 -15.71 14.66
N VAL A 532 -14.53 -15.89 13.81
CA VAL A 532 -14.16 -17.16 13.19
C VAL A 532 -12.65 -17.34 13.37
N ASP A 533 -12.24 -18.50 13.86
CA ASP A 533 -10.84 -18.89 14.02
C ASP A 533 -10.70 -20.41 14.00
N TYR A 534 -10.25 -20.95 12.88
CA TYR A 534 -10.14 -22.40 12.70
C TYR A 534 -9.11 -23.04 13.66
N GLU A 535 -8.08 -22.32 14.11
CA GLU A 535 -7.09 -22.84 15.06
C GLU A 535 -7.67 -22.98 16.46
N ARG A 536 -8.57 -22.08 16.85
CA ARG A 536 -9.23 -22.08 18.17
C ARG A 536 -10.57 -22.82 18.16
N GLY A 537 -11.01 -23.33 17.01
CA GLY A 537 -12.32 -23.96 16.85
C GLY A 537 -13.50 -23.01 17.05
N LEU A 538 -13.28 -21.71 16.85
CA LEU A 538 -14.28 -20.66 16.98
C LEU A 538 -14.98 -20.43 15.64
N CYS A 539 -16.31 -20.49 15.61
CA CYS A 539 -17.07 -20.26 14.38
C CYS A 539 -18.45 -19.65 14.68
N HIS A 540 -18.48 -18.34 14.82
CA HIS A 540 -19.71 -17.56 14.96
C HIS A 540 -20.03 -16.88 13.62
N ILE A 541 -20.84 -17.58 12.77
CA ILE A 541 -21.21 -17.15 11.40
C ILE A 541 -22.72 -16.92 11.28
#